data_517ebc83fa4955f4d81d12da24ee8903
#
_entry.id   517ebc83fa4955f4d81d12da24ee8903
#
_cell.length_a   1.000
_cell.length_b   1.000
_cell.length_c   1.000
_cell.angle_alpha   90.00
_cell.angle_beta   90.00
_cell.angle_gamma   90.00
#
_symmetry.space_group_name_H-M   'P 1'
#
loop_
_entity.id
_entity.type
_entity.pdbx_description
1 polymer ?
#
loop_
_entity_poly.entity_id
_entity_poly.type
_entity_poly.pdbx_seq_one_letter_code
_entity_poly.pdbx_strand_id
1 'polypeptide(L)'
;DNDIYTIQGYISEDKFSYEDLVKFFIYRIYVHESDKSLYLNAIISLNPNVIKEARELDKSIEKDNLLYGIPILIKDNINVKGLATTAGASVFKNNYVDNNAFVINKLKENNVLILGKLNMSEWAYYFCRPCPVGYSSLGGQTLNPYGRKKFESGGSSSGSGVSIAANYAMGSLGSETSGSILSPSSKNSLVGLKATIGNISRSGIIPISSFYD
;
A
#
# COMPACT_ATOMS: atom_id res chain seq x y z
N ASP A 1 14.09 -11.08 -6.77
CA ASP A 1 14.25 -9.75 -6.17
C ASP A 1 14.81 -8.78 -7.20
N ASN A 2 13.95 -8.22 -8.03
CA ASN A 2 14.33 -7.27 -9.07
C ASN A 2 13.85 -5.86 -8.67
N ASP A 3 14.69 -4.87 -8.88
CA ASP A 3 14.32 -3.47 -8.71
C ASP A 3 13.46 -2.94 -9.88
N ILE A 4 12.95 -1.72 -9.74
CA ILE A 4 12.07 -1.13 -10.76
C ILE A 4 12.79 -0.99 -12.11
N TYR A 5 14.09 -0.66 -12.13
CA TYR A 5 14.86 -0.54 -13.37
C TYR A 5 14.92 -1.87 -14.12
N THR A 6 15.20 -2.96 -13.38
CA THR A 6 15.24 -4.32 -13.94
C THR A 6 13.88 -4.75 -14.49
N ILE A 7 12.78 -4.45 -13.75
CA ILE A 7 11.41 -4.75 -14.20
C ILE A 7 11.08 -3.98 -15.47
N GLN A 8 11.37 -2.68 -15.52
CA GLN A 8 11.16 -1.87 -16.73
C GLN A 8 11.99 -2.39 -17.92
N GLY A 9 13.23 -2.82 -17.67
CA GLY A 9 14.07 -3.46 -18.69
C GLY A 9 13.42 -4.72 -19.26
N TYR A 10 12.90 -5.60 -18.41
CA TYR A 10 12.22 -6.82 -18.87
C TYR A 10 10.95 -6.53 -19.67
N ILE A 11 10.16 -5.51 -19.27
CA ILE A 11 8.96 -5.10 -20.01
C ILE A 11 9.36 -4.49 -21.37
N SER A 12 10.43 -3.70 -21.44
CA SER A 12 10.93 -3.15 -22.71
C SER A 12 11.47 -4.22 -23.68
N GLU A 13 11.92 -5.36 -23.14
CA GLU A 13 12.35 -6.54 -23.90
C GLU A 13 11.22 -7.53 -24.18
N ASP A 14 9.96 -7.15 -23.96
CA ASP A 14 8.75 -7.98 -24.17
C ASP A 14 8.78 -9.33 -23.39
N LYS A 15 9.51 -9.42 -22.27
CA LYS A 15 9.53 -10.63 -21.43
C LYS A 15 8.21 -10.88 -20.70
N PHE A 16 7.52 -9.81 -20.31
CA PHE A 16 6.19 -9.78 -19.73
C PHE A 16 5.60 -8.37 -19.80
N SER A 17 4.29 -8.26 -19.65
CA SER A 17 3.54 -7.00 -19.69
C SER A 17 3.28 -6.41 -18.30
N TYR A 18 2.78 -5.17 -18.22
CA TYR A 18 2.27 -4.61 -16.95
C TYR A 18 1.05 -5.40 -16.45
N GLU A 19 0.21 -5.91 -17.36
CA GLU A 19 -0.89 -6.80 -17.00
C GLU A 19 -0.38 -8.08 -16.30
N ASP A 20 0.69 -8.69 -16.81
CA ASP A 20 1.30 -9.90 -16.21
C ASP A 20 1.92 -9.58 -14.85
N LEU A 21 2.58 -8.43 -14.71
CA LEU A 21 3.15 -7.98 -13.44
C LEU A 21 2.05 -7.79 -12.37
N VAL A 22 0.94 -7.15 -12.73
CA VAL A 22 -0.20 -6.98 -11.82
C VAL A 22 -0.82 -8.32 -11.44
N LYS A 23 -1.03 -9.22 -12.41
CA LYS A 23 -1.55 -10.57 -12.17
C LYS A 23 -0.64 -11.37 -11.24
N PHE A 24 0.68 -11.24 -11.40
CA PHE A 24 1.66 -11.88 -10.51
C PHE A 24 1.46 -11.43 -9.06
N PHE A 25 1.36 -10.12 -8.78
CA PHE A 25 1.16 -9.64 -7.43
C PHE A 25 -0.20 -10.00 -6.85
N ILE A 26 -1.28 -9.91 -7.65
CA ILE A 26 -2.62 -10.34 -7.21
C ILE A 26 -2.63 -11.84 -6.85
N TYR A 27 -2.01 -12.68 -7.69
CA TYR A 27 -1.92 -14.11 -7.43
C TYR A 27 -1.12 -14.38 -6.14
N ARG A 28 0.00 -13.68 -5.95
CA ARG A 28 0.81 -13.82 -4.74
C ARG A 28 0.04 -13.42 -3.48
N ILE A 29 -0.67 -12.29 -3.52
CA ILE A 29 -1.56 -11.85 -2.44
C ILE A 29 -2.61 -12.92 -2.17
N TYR A 30 -3.30 -13.41 -3.21
CA TYR A 30 -4.34 -14.42 -3.07
C TYR A 30 -3.82 -15.70 -2.40
N VAL A 31 -2.69 -16.25 -2.86
CA VAL A 31 -2.11 -17.47 -2.32
C VAL A 31 -1.80 -17.32 -0.82
N HIS A 32 -1.22 -16.20 -0.42
CA HIS A 32 -0.84 -16.00 0.98
C HIS A 32 -2.04 -15.63 1.86
N GLU A 33 -2.85 -14.66 1.46
CA GLU A 33 -3.92 -14.13 2.31
C GLU A 33 -5.11 -15.11 2.43
N SER A 34 -5.29 -16.06 1.50
CA SER A 34 -6.33 -17.10 1.60
C SER A 34 -5.91 -18.34 2.40
N ASP A 35 -4.62 -18.54 2.66
CA ASP A 35 -4.12 -19.67 3.41
C ASP A 35 -4.06 -19.36 4.92
N LYS A 36 -4.75 -20.16 5.73
CA LYS A 36 -4.79 -20.01 7.20
C LYS A 36 -3.41 -20.10 7.87
N SER A 37 -2.44 -20.73 7.22
CA SER A 37 -1.06 -20.87 7.70
C SER A 37 -0.14 -19.73 7.23
N LEU A 38 -0.52 -18.97 6.19
CA LEU A 38 0.33 -17.96 5.54
C LEU A 38 -0.18 -16.54 5.65
N TYR A 39 -1.51 -16.32 5.86
CA TYR A 39 -2.10 -14.97 5.84
C TYR A 39 -1.37 -13.98 6.75
N LEU A 40 -1.28 -12.75 6.29
CA LEU A 40 -0.61 -11.64 7.00
C LEU A 40 -1.58 -10.53 7.39
N ASN A 41 -2.81 -10.53 6.87
CA ASN A 41 -3.81 -9.46 7.02
C ASN A 41 -3.24 -8.08 6.61
N ALA A 42 -2.41 -8.06 5.56
CA ALA A 42 -1.80 -6.82 5.10
C ALA A 42 -2.73 -6.00 4.19
N ILE A 43 -3.70 -6.66 3.54
CA ILE A 43 -4.59 -6.06 2.53
C ILE A 43 -5.99 -5.86 3.11
N ILE A 44 -6.58 -4.69 2.89
CA ILE A 44 -8.00 -4.41 3.17
C ILE A 44 -8.83 -4.64 1.92
N SER A 45 -8.41 -4.09 0.78
CA SER A 45 -9.12 -4.26 -0.49
C SER A 45 -8.18 -4.15 -1.68
N LEU A 46 -8.48 -4.86 -2.76
CA LEU A 46 -7.80 -4.71 -4.04
C LEU A 46 -8.62 -3.80 -4.95
N ASN A 47 -7.92 -3.12 -5.88
CA ASN A 47 -8.56 -2.34 -6.93
C ASN A 47 -9.16 -3.29 -7.98
N PRO A 48 -10.49 -3.33 -8.13
CA PRO A 48 -11.13 -4.26 -9.07
C PRO A 48 -10.81 -3.96 -10.54
N ASN A 49 -10.32 -2.76 -10.84
CA ASN A 49 -10.04 -2.30 -12.19
C ASN A 49 -8.56 -2.40 -12.57
N VAL A 50 -7.66 -2.75 -11.64
CA VAL A 50 -6.21 -2.63 -11.86
C VAL A 50 -5.70 -3.47 -13.04
N ILE A 51 -6.25 -4.66 -13.28
CA ILE A 51 -5.88 -5.49 -14.45
C ILE A 51 -6.28 -4.79 -15.76
N LYS A 52 -7.49 -4.18 -15.79
CA LYS A 52 -7.92 -3.41 -16.95
C LYS A 52 -7.04 -2.16 -17.14
N GLU A 53 -6.74 -1.45 -16.06
CA GLU A 53 -5.85 -0.28 -16.10
C GLU A 53 -4.46 -0.67 -16.63
N ALA A 54 -3.88 -1.78 -16.16
CA ALA A 54 -2.59 -2.28 -16.64
C ALA A 54 -2.62 -2.63 -18.14
N ARG A 55 -3.66 -3.33 -18.59
CA ARG A 55 -3.86 -3.66 -20.01
C ARG A 55 -3.98 -2.41 -20.90
N GLU A 56 -4.58 -1.33 -20.42
CA GLU A 56 -4.62 -0.07 -21.17
C GLU A 56 -3.23 0.59 -21.26
N LEU A 57 -2.43 0.52 -20.18
CA LEU A 57 -1.06 1.02 -20.20
C LEU A 57 -0.16 0.21 -21.14
N ASP A 58 -0.37 -1.09 -21.27
CA ASP A 58 0.41 -1.93 -22.20
C ASP A 58 0.26 -1.50 -23.67
N LYS A 59 -0.88 -0.87 -24.05
CA LYS A 59 -1.15 -0.38 -25.39
C LYS A 59 -0.44 0.92 -25.74
N SER A 60 0.05 1.66 -24.75
CA SER A 60 0.72 2.93 -24.95
C SER A 60 2.12 2.75 -25.53
N ILE A 61 2.47 3.60 -26.47
CA ILE A 61 3.81 3.67 -27.08
C ILE A 61 4.75 4.50 -26.19
N GLU A 62 4.22 5.54 -25.53
CA GLU A 62 4.98 6.43 -24.65
C GLU A 62 5.01 5.87 -23.23
N LYS A 63 6.19 5.43 -22.80
CA LYS A 63 6.47 4.87 -21.47
C LYS A 63 7.66 5.64 -20.88
N ASP A 64 7.47 6.93 -20.66
CA ASP A 64 8.53 7.93 -20.52
C ASP A 64 9.02 8.20 -19.10
N ASN A 65 8.56 7.42 -18.12
CA ASN A 65 9.08 7.53 -16.75
C ASN A 65 9.26 6.18 -16.05
N LEU A 66 10.19 6.16 -15.09
CA LEU A 66 10.56 4.95 -14.35
C LEU A 66 9.39 4.29 -13.61
N LEU A 67 8.40 5.07 -13.17
CA LEU A 67 7.25 4.59 -12.40
C LEU A 67 6.06 4.15 -13.27
N TYR A 68 6.15 4.33 -14.60
CA TYR A 68 5.08 3.96 -15.52
C TYR A 68 4.68 2.49 -15.35
N GLY A 69 3.40 2.23 -15.12
CA GLY A 69 2.86 0.89 -14.97
C GLY A 69 3.28 0.12 -13.70
N ILE A 70 4.05 0.74 -12.81
CA ILE A 70 4.52 0.09 -11.57
C ILE A 70 3.37 -0.02 -10.56
N PRO A 71 3.03 -1.24 -10.09
CA PRO A 71 1.98 -1.42 -9.10
C PRO A 71 2.46 -1.12 -7.69
N ILE A 72 1.70 -0.28 -6.98
CA ILE A 72 1.92 0.08 -5.59
C ILE A 72 0.66 -0.10 -4.74
N LEU A 73 0.84 -0.23 -3.44
CA LEU A 73 -0.21 -0.36 -2.45
C LEU A 73 -0.28 0.88 -1.57
N ILE A 74 -1.49 1.22 -1.10
CA ILE A 74 -1.78 2.50 -0.44
C ILE A 74 -2.37 2.26 0.95
N LYS A 75 -1.78 2.86 1.99
CA LYS A 75 -2.33 2.83 3.36
C LYS A 75 -3.78 3.32 3.39
N ASP A 76 -4.60 2.70 4.21
CA ASP A 76 -6.05 2.90 4.17
C ASP A 76 -6.56 4.24 4.71
N ASN A 77 -5.71 5.10 5.23
CA ASN A 77 -6.06 6.48 5.55
C ASN A 77 -5.80 7.49 4.41
N ILE A 78 -5.34 7.04 3.24
CA ILE A 78 -5.05 7.85 2.07
C ILE A 78 -6.19 7.68 1.05
N ASN A 79 -6.80 8.78 0.63
CA ASN A 79 -7.91 8.77 -0.31
C ASN A 79 -7.50 8.29 -1.69
N VAL A 80 -8.22 7.27 -2.18
CA VAL A 80 -8.15 6.80 -3.56
C VAL A 80 -9.57 6.75 -4.11
N LYS A 81 -9.88 7.56 -5.11
CA LYS A 81 -11.21 7.56 -5.75
C LYS A 81 -11.54 6.16 -6.30
N GLY A 82 -12.74 5.69 -5.96
CA GLY A 82 -13.22 4.35 -6.35
C GLY A 82 -12.86 3.23 -5.36
N LEU A 83 -12.06 3.53 -4.33
CA LEU A 83 -11.79 2.62 -3.21
C LEU A 83 -12.22 3.26 -1.89
N ALA A 84 -12.70 2.45 -0.95
CA ALA A 84 -13.05 2.97 0.36
C ALA A 84 -11.79 3.45 1.11
N THR A 85 -11.92 4.53 1.87
CA THR A 85 -10.90 5.03 2.80
C THR A 85 -11.47 4.93 4.21
N THR A 86 -10.99 3.95 4.98
CA THR A 86 -11.65 3.55 6.22
C THR A 86 -10.85 3.83 7.49
N ALA A 87 -9.57 4.17 7.37
CA ALA A 87 -8.63 4.23 8.50
C ALA A 87 -8.59 2.92 9.32
N GLY A 88 -8.90 1.77 8.69
CA GLY A 88 -9.01 0.47 9.32
C GLY A 88 -10.32 0.24 10.10
N ALA A 89 -11.23 1.21 10.17
CA ALA A 89 -12.42 1.14 10.99
C ALA A 89 -13.61 0.52 10.24
N SER A 90 -14.22 -0.53 10.82
CA SER A 90 -15.36 -1.24 10.23
C SER A 90 -16.58 -0.33 9.98
N VAL A 91 -16.77 0.70 10.80
CA VAL A 91 -17.87 1.69 10.63
C VAL A 91 -17.73 2.47 9.32
N PHE A 92 -16.52 2.61 8.78
CA PHE A 92 -16.24 3.30 7.53
C PHE A 92 -16.02 2.38 6.34
N LYS A 93 -16.33 1.09 6.44
CA LYS A 93 -16.13 0.09 5.37
C LYS A 93 -16.68 0.49 4.00
N ASN A 94 -17.70 1.34 3.96
CA ASN A 94 -18.35 1.84 2.74
C ASN A 94 -18.06 3.34 2.50
N ASN A 95 -17.05 3.92 3.13
CA ASN A 95 -16.70 5.33 2.94
C ASN A 95 -15.91 5.52 1.63
N TYR A 96 -16.62 5.54 0.51
CA TYR A 96 -16.07 5.86 -0.80
C TYR A 96 -15.92 7.37 -0.96
N VAL A 97 -14.76 7.79 -1.43
CA VAL A 97 -14.42 9.20 -1.58
C VAL A 97 -14.48 9.66 -3.04
N ASP A 98 -14.89 10.92 -3.25
CA ASP A 98 -15.05 11.49 -4.59
C ASP A 98 -13.73 11.96 -5.21
N ASN A 99 -12.71 12.20 -4.38
CA ASN A 99 -11.44 12.75 -4.80
C ASN A 99 -10.27 11.91 -4.30
N ASN A 100 -9.22 11.83 -5.09
CA ASN A 100 -7.93 11.30 -4.66
C ASN A 100 -7.23 12.25 -3.68
N ALA A 101 -6.38 11.70 -2.84
CA ALA A 101 -5.35 12.48 -2.19
C ALA A 101 -4.41 13.12 -3.24
N PHE A 102 -3.80 14.27 -2.90
CA PHE A 102 -2.87 14.95 -3.81
C PHE A 102 -1.75 14.02 -4.30
N VAL A 103 -1.13 13.26 -3.39
CA VAL A 103 -0.07 12.31 -3.73
C VAL A 103 -0.55 11.22 -4.70
N ILE A 104 -1.79 10.78 -4.58
CA ILE A 104 -2.38 9.78 -5.49
C ILE A 104 -2.57 10.36 -6.89
N ASN A 105 -2.99 11.64 -7.01
CA ASN A 105 -3.04 12.29 -8.32
C ASN A 105 -1.65 12.35 -8.95
N LYS A 106 -0.60 12.71 -8.19
CA LYS A 106 0.78 12.74 -8.69
C LYS A 106 1.28 11.37 -9.16
N LEU A 107 0.93 10.31 -8.46
CA LEU A 107 1.24 8.95 -8.90
C LEU A 107 0.49 8.58 -10.19
N LYS A 108 -0.79 8.91 -10.28
CA LYS A 108 -1.59 8.64 -11.48
C LYS A 108 -1.16 9.47 -12.69
N GLU A 109 -0.72 10.71 -12.49
CA GLU A 109 -0.09 11.54 -13.54
C GLU A 109 1.17 10.88 -14.13
N ASN A 110 1.84 10.01 -13.35
CA ASN A 110 2.98 9.20 -13.78
C ASN A 110 2.59 7.76 -14.17
N ASN A 111 1.31 7.50 -14.39
CA ASN A 111 0.79 6.19 -14.78
C ASN A 111 1.11 5.05 -13.81
N VAL A 112 1.29 5.35 -12.51
CA VAL A 112 1.46 4.34 -11.46
C VAL A 112 0.14 3.60 -11.26
N LEU A 113 0.18 2.26 -11.16
CA LEU A 113 -0.97 1.42 -10.90
C LEU A 113 -1.23 1.30 -9.40
N ILE A 114 -2.43 1.68 -8.97
CA ILE A 114 -2.85 1.50 -7.57
C ILE A 114 -3.46 0.11 -7.42
N LEU A 115 -2.70 -0.78 -6.75
CA LEU A 115 -3.09 -2.19 -6.62
C LEU A 115 -4.19 -2.40 -5.57
N GLY A 116 -4.23 -1.57 -4.52
CA GLY A 116 -5.24 -1.68 -3.47
C GLY A 116 -4.94 -0.87 -2.22
N LYS A 117 -5.74 -1.13 -1.17
CA LYS A 117 -5.67 -0.50 0.14
C LYS A 117 -5.10 -1.44 1.19
N LEU A 118 -4.25 -0.92 2.05
CA LEU A 118 -3.46 -1.63 3.04
C LEU A 118 -4.02 -1.48 4.44
N ASN A 119 -3.98 -2.56 5.20
CA ASN A 119 -4.30 -2.56 6.62
C ASN A 119 -3.37 -1.62 7.41
N MET A 120 -3.86 -1.16 8.54
CA MET A 120 -3.16 -0.22 9.42
C MET A 120 -3.62 -0.42 10.86
N SER A 121 -2.88 0.07 11.83
CA SER A 121 -3.44 0.24 13.17
C SER A 121 -4.60 1.21 13.07
N GLU A 122 -5.78 0.81 13.54
CA GLU A 122 -7.03 1.57 13.40
C GLU A 122 -6.86 3.00 13.88
N TRP A 123 -7.27 3.98 13.04
CA TRP A 123 -7.11 5.42 13.27
C TRP A 123 -5.68 5.83 13.66
N ALA A 124 -4.66 5.10 13.18
CA ALA A 124 -3.26 5.32 13.50
C ALA A 124 -2.96 5.36 15.01
N TYR A 125 -3.69 4.54 15.79
CA TYR A 125 -3.71 4.47 17.27
C TYR A 125 -4.44 5.59 17.99
N TYR A 126 -5.07 6.50 17.33
CA TYR A 126 -5.65 7.66 17.99
C TYR A 126 -6.73 7.29 19.01
N PHE A 127 -7.60 6.31 18.68
CA PHE A 127 -8.72 5.92 19.53
C PHE A 127 -8.53 4.66 20.36
N CYS A 128 -7.58 3.81 20.02
CA CYS A 128 -7.38 2.54 20.74
C CYS A 128 -5.95 2.40 21.27
N ARG A 129 -5.70 2.94 22.46
CA ARG A 129 -4.40 2.83 23.14
C ARG A 129 -4.03 1.39 23.54
N PRO A 130 -4.96 0.50 24.02
CA PRO A 130 -4.61 -0.87 24.36
C PRO A 130 -4.66 -1.85 23.18
N CYS A 131 -5.02 -1.41 21.97
CA CYS A 131 -5.01 -2.28 20.81
C CYS A 131 -3.59 -2.70 20.43
N PRO A 132 -3.39 -3.94 19.99
CA PRO A 132 -2.10 -4.36 19.47
C PRO A 132 -1.70 -3.55 18.24
N VAL A 133 -0.39 -3.35 18.06
CA VAL A 133 0.18 -2.69 16.88
C VAL A 133 -0.25 -3.46 15.62
N GLY A 134 -0.77 -2.76 14.62
CA GLY A 134 -1.22 -3.38 13.36
C GLY A 134 -2.61 -4.00 13.40
N TYR A 135 -3.36 -3.81 14.49
CA TYR A 135 -4.75 -4.25 14.56
C TYR A 135 -5.72 -3.20 14.02
N SER A 136 -6.70 -3.67 13.29
CA SER A 136 -7.88 -2.88 12.92
C SER A 136 -9.15 -3.72 12.98
N SER A 137 -10.29 -3.09 13.26
CA SER A 137 -11.58 -3.79 13.31
C SER A 137 -12.04 -4.28 11.93
N LEU A 138 -11.54 -3.65 10.87
CA LEU A 138 -11.88 -4.04 9.49
C LEU A 138 -10.94 -5.14 8.95
N GLY A 139 -9.63 -4.98 9.12
CA GLY A 139 -8.62 -5.87 8.53
C GLY A 139 -8.06 -6.93 9.49
N GLY A 140 -8.42 -6.88 10.79
CA GLY A 140 -7.83 -7.75 11.80
C GLY A 140 -6.38 -7.40 12.13
N GLN A 141 -5.65 -8.34 12.71
CA GLN A 141 -4.25 -8.17 13.11
C GLN A 141 -3.30 -8.39 11.94
N THR A 142 -2.57 -7.35 11.53
CA THR A 142 -1.47 -7.48 10.57
C THR A 142 -0.31 -8.24 11.21
N LEU A 143 0.21 -9.24 10.52
CA LEU A 143 1.25 -10.15 11.01
C LEU A 143 2.58 -9.92 10.30
N ASN A 144 3.69 -9.99 11.05
CA ASN A 144 5.03 -9.86 10.49
C ASN A 144 5.40 -11.12 9.67
N PRO A 145 5.84 -11.01 8.40
CA PRO A 145 6.15 -12.16 7.56
C PRO A 145 7.35 -12.98 8.04
N TYR A 146 8.29 -12.37 8.75
CA TYR A 146 9.48 -13.06 9.29
C TYR A 146 9.20 -13.88 10.54
N GLY A 147 8.04 -13.65 11.18
CA GLY A 147 7.67 -14.40 12.37
C GLY A 147 6.24 -14.08 12.79
N ARG A 148 5.25 -14.71 12.10
CA ARG A 148 3.82 -14.55 12.39
C ARG A 148 3.53 -14.82 13.86
N LYS A 149 2.83 -13.89 14.52
CA LYS A 149 2.49 -13.95 15.95
C LYS A 149 3.69 -13.99 16.92
N LYS A 150 4.93 -13.90 16.41
CA LYS A 150 6.15 -13.83 17.24
C LYS A 150 6.73 -12.42 17.22
N PHE A 151 6.75 -11.78 16.04
CA PHE A 151 7.29 -10.45 15.86
C PHE A 151 6.17 -9.45 15.59
N GLU A 152 6.36 -8.25 16.09
CA GLU A 152 5.48 -7.12 15.85
C GLU A 152 5.62 -6.64 14.39
N SER A 153 4.50 -6.28 13.76
CA SER A 153 4.50 -5.75 12.39
C SER A 153 4.99 -4.31 12.28
N GLY A 154 5.07 -3.62 13.43
CA GLY A 154 5.17 -2.16 13.44
C GLY A 154 3.88 -1.49 12.98
N GLY A 155 3.79 -0.18 13.16
CA GLY A 155 2.59 0.59 12.81
C GLY A 155 2.81 2.10 13.00
N SER A 156 1.84 2.88 12.58
CA SER A 156 0.48 2.49 12.15
C SER A 156 0.38 2.02 10.68
N SER A 157 1.38 2.23 9.81
CA SER A 157 1.40 1.75 8.42
C SER A 157 1.80 0.26 8.35
N SER A 158 1.13 -0.59 9.12
CA SER A 158 1.49 -2.00 9.30
C SER A 158 1.42 -2.77 7.99
N GLY A 159 0.31 -2.65 7.28
CA GLY A 159 0.14 -3.27 5.97
C GLY A 159 1.15 -2.74 4.94
N SER A 160 1.54 -1.46 5.02
CA SER A 160 2.55 -0.89 4.11
C SER A 160 3.90 -1.59 4.27
N GLY A 161 4.38 -1.76 5.50
CA GLY A 161 5.61 -2.49 5.76
C GLY A 161 5.49 -3.97 5.40
N VAL A 162 4.48 -4.64 5.93
CA VAL A 162 4.29 -6.09 5.75
C VAL A 162 4.11 -6.48 4.29
N SER A 163 3.34 -5.71 3.50
CA SER A 163 3.09 -6.02 2.08
C SER A 163 4.36 -6.01 1.25
N ILE A 164 5.28 -5.08 1.52
CA ILE A 164 6.55 -5.01 0.78
C ILE A 164 7.50 -6.13 1.21
N ALA A 165 7.61 -6.40 2.50
CA ALA A 165 8.40 -7.53 3.00
C ALA A 165 7.87 -8.90 2.51
N ALA A 166 6.57 -9.01 2.24
CA ALA A 166 5.94 -10.19 1.63
C ALA A 166 5.99 -10.20 0.10
N ASN A 167 6.55 -9.15 -0.52
CA ASN A 167 6.63 -8.98 -1.97
C ASN A 167 5.24 -8.97 -2.64
N TYR A 168 4.30 -8.16 -2.10
CA TYR A 168 2.94 -8.00 -2.64
C TYR A 168 2.81 -6.86 -3.64
N ALA A 169 3.81 -5.99 -3.73
CA ALA A 169 3.91 -4.88 -4.68
C ALA A 169 5.36 -4.40 -4.78
N MET A 170 5.63 -3.52 -5.74
CA MET A 170 6.95 -2.90 -5.93
C MET A 170 7.23 -1.80 -4.89
N GLY A 171 6.20 -1.22 -4.31
CA GLY A 171 6.30 -0.18 -3.29
C GLY A 171 4.97 0.04 -2.58
N SER A 172 4.99 0.79 -1.50
CA SER A 172 3.79 1.18 -0.78
C SER A 172 3.88 2.59 -0.23
N LEU A 173 2.72 3.26 -0.11
CA LEU A 173 2.59 4.49 0.64
C LEU A 173 2.11 4.23 2.06
N GLY A 174 2.80 4.81 3.02
CA GLY A 174 2.38 4.98 4.40
C GLY A 174 2.04 6.43 4.72
N SER A 175 1.73 6.70 5.97
CA SER A 175 1.66 8.04 6.55
C SER A 175 2.27 8.00 7.95
N GLU A 176 2.89 9.08 8.35
CA GLU A 176 3.55 9.16 9.65
C GLU A 176 3.37 10.50 10.31
N THR A 177 2.91 10.47 11.54
CA THR A 177 3.00 11.59 12.51
C THR A 177 4.23 11.40 13.39
N SER A 178 4.40 10.18 13.94
CA SER A 178 5.52 9.83 14.83
C SER A 178 5.80 8.33 14.74
N GLY A 179 6.76 7.93 13.89
CA GLY A 179 7.21 6.56 13.71
C GLY A 179 6.34 5.68 12.80
N SER A 180 5.20 6.16 12.28
CA SER A 180 4.24 5.28 11.57
C SER A 180 4.64 4.83 10.16
N ILE A 181 5.76 5.30 9.61
CA ILE A 181 6.46 4.75 8.44
C ILE A 181 7.72 4.05 8.90
N LEU A 182 8.51 4.71 9.75
CA LEU A 182 9.84 4.23 10.14
C LEU A 182 9.74 2.96 10.99
N SER A 183 8.76 2.87 11.90
CA SER A 183 8.55 1.67 12.73
C SER A 183 8.22 0.43 11.89
N PRO A 184 7.17 0.40 11.03
CA PRO A 184 6.91 -0.77 10.21
C PRO A 184 8.03 -1.07 9.21
N SER A 185 8.74 -0.08 8.69
CA SER A 185 9.90 -0.31 7.83
C SER A 185 11.02 -1.04 8.58
N SER A 186 11.38 -0.55 9.77
CA SER A 186 12.39 -1.18 10.62
C SER A 186 12.01 -2.61 11.04
N LYS A 187 10.75 -2.82 11.48
CA LYS A 187 10.26 -4.13 11.93
C LYS A 187 10.18 -5.17 10.81
N ASN A 188 10.12 -4.73 9.55
CA ASN A 188 10.02 -5.60 8.39
C ASN A 188 11.27 -5.55 7.49
N SER A 189 12.40 -5.06 8.00
CA SER A 189 13.70 -5.03 7.29
C SER A 189 13.64 -4.31 5.94
N LEU A 190 13.00 -3.15 5.90
CA LEU A 190 12.79 -2.35 4.70
C LEU A 190 13.46 -0.97 4.80
N VAL A 191 13.67 -0.36 3.65
CA VAL A 191 13.97 1.06 3.56
C VAL A 191 12.66 1.84 3.65
N GLY A 192 12.54 2.70 4.65
CA GLY A 192 11.41 3.62 4.82
C GLY A 192 11.87 5.06 4.76
N LEU A 193 11.13 5.89 4.03
CA LEU A 193 11.38 7.32 3.92
C LEU A 193 10.21 8.12 4.48
N LYS A 194 10.45 8.87 5.54
CA LYS A 194 9.56 9.95 5.99
C LYS A 194 10.11 11.25 5.41
N ALA A 195 9.38 11.85 4.49
CA ALA A 195 9.77 13.14 3.93
C ALA A 195 9.75 14.25 4.98
N THR A 196 10.53 15.29 4.77
CA THR A 196 10.46 16.53 5.57
C THR A 196 9.04 17.10 5.49
N ILE A 197 8.49 17.50 6.65
CA ILE A 197 7.16 18.09 6.74
C ILE A 197 7.05 19.29 5.78
N GLY A 198 5.96 19.30 5.01
CA GLY A 198 5.71 20.33 4.00
C GLY A 198 6.22 19.99 2.59
N ASN A 199 7.10 19.01 2.42
CA ASN A 199 7.60 18.62 1.07
C ASN A 199 6.58 17.79 0.29
N ILE A 200 5.69 17.07 0.97
CA ILE A 200 4.61 16.29 0.34
C ILE A 200 3.28 16.79 0.89
N SER A 201 2.34 17.10 0.00
CA SER A 201 1.00 17.50 0.39
C SER A 201 0.27 16.34 1.06
N ARG A 202 -0.34 16.61 2.22
CA ARG A 202 -1.21 15.69 2.95
C ARG A 202 -2.69 15.85 2.62
N SER A 203 -3.04 16.65 1.63
CA SER A 203 -4.45 16.81 1.20
C SER A 203 -5.04 15.46 0.78
N GLY A 204 -6.18 15.11 1.38
CA GLY A 204 -6.84 13.81 1.18
C GLY A 204 -6.23 12.64 1.97
N ILE A 205 -5.43 12.94 2.99
CA ILE A 205 -4.93 11.94 3.96
C ILE A 205 -5.58 12.24 5.31
N ILE A 206 -6.16 11.23 5.96
CA ILE A 206 -6.73 11.39 7.31
C ILE A 206 -5.57 11.65 8.27
N PRO A 207 -5.52 12.84 8.92
CA PRO A 207 -4.40 13.25 9.74
C PRO A 207 -4.56 12.82 11.21
N ILE A 208 -3.45 12.83 11.95
CA ILE A 208 -3.45 12.90 13.43
C ILE A 208 -3.12 14.31 13.87
N SER A 209 -2.10 14.91 13.27
CA SER A 209 -1.60 16.23 13.66
C SER A 209 -1.44 17.15 12.45
N SER A 210 -1.91 18.39 12.60
CA SER A 210 -1.68 19.41 11.59
C SER A 210 -0.23 19.90 11.50
N PHE A 211 0.61 19.53 12.48
CA PHE A 211 1.99 20.01 12.57
C PHE A 211 3.03 18.94 12.25
N TYR A 212 2.71 17.66 12.45
CA TYR A 212 3.71 16.58 12.39
C TYR A 212 3.46 15.56 11.27
N ASP A 213 2.29 15.61 10.61
CA ASP A 213 1.98 14.73 9.47
C ASP A 213 2.64 15.19 8.17
#